data_e3fd544f474ceb03e6a294a4e9e66f95
#
_entry.id   e3fd544f474ceb03e6a294a4e9e66f95
#
_cell.length_a   1.000
_cell.length_b   1.000
_cell.length_c   1.000
_cell.angle_alpha   90.00
_cell.angle_beta   90.00
_cell.angle_gamma   90.00
#
_symmetry.space_group_name_H-M   'P 1'
#
loop_
_entity.id
_entity.type
_entity.pdbx_description
1 polymer ?
#
loop_
_entity_poly.entity_id
_entity_poly.type
_entity_poly.pdbx_seq_one_letter_code
_entity_poly.pdbx_strand_id
1 'polypeptide(L)'
;MPVNLTQLQQKVDSGEKIAVLTCYDASFAAICEQAGVEVLLVGDSLGMVLQGAASTLAVTLNDMQYHTRSVAAGSSNTYIVADLPFGSYQQNREQALRSAVRLMAAGAHMVKLEGGTVMAETVRFLVERGIPVCGHLGLTPQSVHQLGGYRVQGKSEQAARHLLTDAILLAEAGASMLVLEMIPAQLAREVTEAVAMPTIGIGAGADCDGQVLVLHDMLGIYGAQRADYKAPRFVRNFMQDASSIQQAIVNYVQAVKRGEFPAAEHSF
;
A
#
# COMPACT_ATOMS: atom_id res chain seq x y z
N MET A 1 20.14 -9.14 7.11
CA MET A 1 19.02 -10.09 7.33
C MET A 1 17.81 -9.50 6.63
N PRO A 2 16.98 -10.32 5.97
CA PRO A 2 15.76 -9.83 5.33
C PRO A 2 14.87 -9.06 6.31
N VAL A 3 14.24 -7.99 5.83
CA VAL A 3 13.25 -7.23 6.62
C VAL A 3 12.08 -8.16 6.98
N ASN A 4 11.63 -8.11 8.22
CA ASN A 4 10.51 -8.88 8.73
C ASN A 4 9.55 -8.00 9.56
N LEU A 5 8.39 -8.54 9.93
CA LEU A 5 7.37 -7.79 10.69
C LEU A 5 7.90 -7.20 11.99
N THR A 6 8.69 -7.95 12.73
CA THR A 6 9.26 -7.48 14.00
C THR A 6 10.19 -6.28 13.79
N GLN A 7 11.00 -6.30 12.72
CA GLN A 7 11.87 -5.18 12.39
C GLN A 7 11.09 -3.96 11.90
N LEU A 8 10.00 -4.16 11.14
CA LEU A 8 9.12 -3.06 10.74
C LEU A 8 8.48 -2.40 11.98
N GLN A 9 8.00 -3.20 12.93
CA GLN A 9 7.45 -2.68 14.18
C GLN A 9 8.51 -1.95 15.01
N GLN A 10 9.72 -2.50 15.14
CA GLN A 10 10.83 -1.85 15.86
C GLN A 10 11.19 -0.49 15.25
N LYS A 11 11.13 -0.33 13.92
CA LYS A 11 11.32 0.98 13.27
C LYS A 11 10.26 1.98 13.71
N VAL A 12 8.99 1.59 13.70
CA VAL A 12 7.88 2.43 14.16
C VAL A 12 8.08 2.81 15.64
N ASP A 13 8.37 1.85 16.49
CA ASP A 13 8.59 2.06 17.93
C ASP A 13 9.77 3.02 18.20
N SER A 14 10.75 3.07 17.31
CA SER A 14 11.88 4.01 17.37
C SER A 14 11.63 5.35 16.66
N GLY A 15 10.45 5.55 16.07
CA GLY A 15 10.09 6.75 15.31
C GLY A 15 10.69 6.82 13.89
N GLU A 16 11.23 5.70 13.39
CA GLU A 16 11.76 5.62 12.03
C GLU A 16 10.64 5.32 11.03
N LYS A 17 10.47 6.18 10.03
CA LYS A 17 9.45 6.02 8.99
C LYS A 17 9.78 4.86 8.04
N ILE A 18 8.76 4.15 7.55
CA ILE A 18 8.87 3.05 6.60
C ILE A 18 8.66 3.57 5.18
N ALA A 19 9.62 3.32 4.27
CA ALA A 19 9.48 3.63 2.86
C ALA A 19 8.94 2.42 2.09
N VAL A 20 7.78 2.59 1.47
CA VAL A 20 7.08 1.57 0.69
C VAL A 20 6.96 2.04 -0.75
N LEU A 21 7.21 1.16 -1.73
CA LEU A 21 6.91 1.42 -3.14
C LEU A 21 6.14 0.25 -3.75
N THR A 22 5.23 0.55 -4.68
CA THR A 22 4.70 -0.54 -5.50
C THR A 22 5.81 -1.08 -6.39
N CYS A 23 5.77 -2.38 -6.65
CA CYS A 23 6.75 -3.05 -7.50
C CYS A 23 6.09 -4.22 -8.24
N TYR A 24 6.53 -4.49 -9.48
CA TYR A 24 5.82 -5.44 -10.33
C TYR A 24 6.74 -6.42 -11.06
N ASP A 25 8.06 -6.25 -10.98
CA ASP A 25 9.03 -7.12 -11.65
C ASP A 25 10.36 -7.21 -10.89
N ALA A 26 11.21 -8.16 -11.31
CA ALA A 26 12.47 -8.45 -10.65
C ALA A 26 13.53 -7.33 -10.79
N SER A 27 13.54 -6.62 -11.91
CA SER A 27 14.54 -5.57 -12.16
C SER A 27 14.28 -4.36 -11.26
N PHE A 28 13.03 -3.91 -11.18
CA PHE A 28 12.66 -2.84 -10.26
C PHE A 28 12.76 -3.27 -8.78
N ALA A 29 12.45 -4.54 -8.46
CA ALA A 29 12.63 -5.06 -7.10
C ALA A 29 14.10 -4.93 -6.63
N ALA A 30 15.05 -5.30 -7.49
CA ALA A 30 16.48 -5.19 -7.19
C ALA A 30 16.91 -3.72 -7.01
N ILE A 31 16.43 -2.80 -7.86
CA ILE A 31 16.75 -1.37 -7.75
C ILE A 31 16.15 -0.77 -6.47
N CYS A 32 14.89 -1.10 -6.16
CA CYS A 32 14.22 -0.64 -4.94
C CYS A 32 14.94 -1.13 -3.67
N GLU A 33 15.34 -2.42 -3.65
CA GLU A 33 16.11 -2.99 -2.54
C GLU A 33 17.45 -2.26 -2.36
N GLN A 34 18.20 -2.04 -3.44
CA GLN A 34 19.48 -1.31 -3.41
C GLN A 34 19.31 0.15 -2.96
N ALA A 35 18.18 0.77 -3.25
CA ALA A 35 17.86 2.14 -2.84
C ALA A 35 17.36 2.23 -1.38
N GLY A 36 17.18 1.11 -0.68
CA GLY A 36 16.80 1.08 0.74
C GLY A 36 15.28 1.10 0.99
N VAL A 37 14.45 0.72 0.00
CA VAL A 37 13.02 0.50 0.21
C VAL A 37 12.84 -0.71 1.13
N GLU A 38 12.05 -0.56 2.21
CA GLU A 38 11.82 -1.65 3.16
C GLU A 38 10.71 -2.59 2.73
N VAL A 39 9.66 -2.06 2.12
CA VAL A 39 8.47 -2.85 1.74
C VAL A 39 8.17 -2.66 0.26
N LEU A 40 8.05 -3.76 -0.46
CA LEU A 40 7.58 -3.79 -1.84
C LEU A 40 6.12 -4.23 -1.87
N LEU A 41 5.25 -3.38 -2.41
CA LEU A 41 3.84 -3.66 -2.59
C LEU A 41 3.59 -4.13 -4.02
N VAL A 42 3.28 -5.40 -4.21
CA VAL A 42 2.73 -5.88 -5.47
C VAL A 42 1.25 -5.50 -5.49
N GLY A 43 0.98 -4.31 -6.03
CA GLY A 43 -0.35 -3.70 -6.00
C GLY A 43 -1.19 -4.07 -7.22
N ASP A 44 -2.51 -4.19 -7.07
CA ASP A 44 -3.45 -4.35 -8.18
C ASP A 44 -3.53 -3.09 -9.07
N SER A 45 -2.90 -1.98 -8.64
CA SER A 45 -2.57 -0.82 -9.49
C SER A 45 -1.82 -1.20 -10.78
N LEU A 46 -1.20 -2.40 -10.84
CA LEU A 46 -0.62 -2.95 -12.07
C LEU A 46 -1.62 -2.96 -13.23
N GLY A 47 -2.91 -3.17 -12.95
CA GLY A 47 -3.95 -3.08 -13.97
C GLY A 47 -3.96 -1.76 -14.71
N MET A 48 -3.74 -0.67 -13.98
CA MET A 48 -3.71 0.68 -14.56
C MET A 48 -2.34 1.00 -15.18
N VAL A 49 -1.24 0.78 -14.44
CA VAL A 49 0.08 1.29 -14.83
C VAL A 49 0.84 0.37 -15.78
N LEU A 50 0.53 -0.93 -15.82
CA LEU A 50 1.16 -1.91 -16.73
C LEU A 50 0.21 -2.41 -17.80
N GLN A 51 -1.04 -2.75 -17.44
CA GLN A 51 -2.00 -3.33 -18.38
C GLN A 51 -2.81 -2.25 -19.12
N GLY A 52 -2.75 -0.98 -18.69
CA GLY A 52 -3.47 0.13 -19.33
C GLY A 52 -4.98 0.12 -19.10
N ALA A 53 -5.47 -0.63 -18.10
CA ALA A 53 -6.87 -0.65 -17.73
C ALA A 53 -7.31 0.69 -17.07
N ALA A 54 -8.61 0.97 -17.11
CA ALA A 54 -9.17 2.18 -16.50
C ALA A 54 -9.29 2.10 -14.97
N SER A 55 -9.20 0.89 -14.40
CA SER A 55 -9.28 0.64 -12.96
C SER A 55 -8.55 -0.66 -12.59
N THR A 56 -8.45 -0.94 -11.29
CA THR A 56 -7.84 -2.17 -10.77
C THR A 56 -8.75 -3.41 -10.89
N LEU A 57 -10.03 -3.25 -11.21
CA LEU A 57 -11.05 -4.29 -11.14
C LEU A 57 -10.84 -5.48 -12.10
N ALA A 58 -10.11 -5.26 -13.20
CA ALA A 58 -9.84 -6.30 -14.19
C ALA A 58 -8.66 -7.22 -13.82
N VAL A 59 -7.88 -6.86 -12.80
CA VAL A 59 -6.71 -7.62 -12.37
C VAL A 59 -7.14 -8.95 -11.78
N THR A 60 -6.55 -10.02 -12.28
CA THR A 60 -6.85 -11.38 -11.83
C THR A 60 -5.87 -11.84 -10.74
N LEU A 61 -6.27 -12.87 -9.98
CA LEU A 61 -5.36 -13.51 -9.03
C LEU A 61 -4.15 -14.16 -9.72
N ASN A 62 -4.28 -14.57 -10.99
CA ASN A 62 -3.16 -15.09 -11.77
C ASN A 62 -2.14 -14.00 -12.10
N ASP A 63 -2.60 -12.79 -12.45
CA ASP A 63 -1.72 -11.64 -12.66
C ASP A 63 -0.96 -11.30 -11.38
N MET A 64 -1.67 -11.20 -10.27
CA MET A 64 -1.05 -10.93 -8.97
C MET A 64 -0.02 -11.99 -8.59
N GLN A 65 -0.33 -13.27 -8.80
CA GLN A 65 0.59 -14.37 -8.55
C GLN A 65 1.83 -14.32 -9.46
N TYR A 66 1.67 -13.97 -10.75
CA TYR A 66 2.77 -13.81 -11.69
C TYR A 66 3.72 -12.70 -11.26
N HIS A 67 3.18 -11.51 -11.00
CA HIS A 67 3.97 -10.36 -10.59
C HIS A 67 4.62 -10.55 -9.21
N THR A 68 3.93 -11.18 -8.25
CA THR A 68 4.51 -11.52 -6.94
C THR A 68 5.75 -12.42 -7.08
N ARG A 69 5.69 -13.47 -7.91
CA ARG A 69 6.87 -14.30 -8.19
C ARG A 69 8.02 -13.52 -8.82
N SER A 70 7.70 -12.61 -9.74
CA SER A 70 8.69 -11.77 -10.39
C SER A 70 9.41 -10.85 -9.40
N VAL A 71 8.65 -10.19 -8.53
CA VAL A 71 9.21 -9.32 -7.48
C VAL A 71 10.04 -10.13 -6.48
N ALA A 72 9.53 -11.27 -6.03
CA ALA A 72 10.24 -12.15 -5.09
C ALA A 72 11.57 -12.69 -5.68
N ALA A 73 11.63 -12.92 -6.99
CA ALA A 73 12.86 -13.32 -7.66
C ALA A 73 13.93 -12.22 -7.71
N GLY A 74 13.52 -10.95 -7.65
CA GLY A 74 14.42 -9.79 -7.74
C GLY A 74 14.85 -9.19 -6.40
N SER A 75 14.29 -9.65 -5.27
CA SER A 75 14.58 -9.10 -3.95
C SER A 75 14.79 -10.22 -2.92
N SER A 76 15.77 -10.03 -2.04
CA SER A 76 16.09 -10.97 -0.98
C SER A 76 15.97 -10.37 0.43
N ASN A 77 15.91 -9.06 0.54
CA ASN A 77 15.96 -8.35 1.82
C ASN A 77 14.76 -7.46 2.10
N THR A 78 13.88 -7.19 1.12
CA THR A 78 12.68 -6.39 1.33
C THR A 78 11.51 -7.24 1.83
N TYR A 79 10.56 -6.60 2.48
CA TYR A 79 9.30 -7.23 2.87
C TYR A 79 8.27 -7.10 1.74
N ILE A 80 7.74 -8.21 1.25
CA ILE A 80 6.84 -8.23 0.09
C ILE A 80 5.39 -8.36 0.56
N VAL A 81 4.58 -7.36 0.22
CA VAL A 81 3.12 -7.35 0.42
C VAL A 81 2.45 -7.52 -0.95
N ALA A 82 1.44 -8.37 -1.06
CA ALA A 82 0.71 -8.58 -2.31
C ALA A 82 -0.79 -8.38 -2.13
N ASP A 83 -1.40 -7.62 -3.04
CA ASP A 83 -2.84 -7.36 -3.01
C ASP A 83 -3.65 -8.60 -3.37
N LEU A 84 -4.68 -8.88 -2.60
CA LEU A 84 -5.80 -9.72 -3.02
C LEU A 84 -6.65 -8.90 -4.01
N PRO A 85 -6.72 -9.28 -5.30
CA PRO A 85 -7.45 -8.49 -6.29
C PRO A 85 -8.98 -8.61 -6.09
N PHE A 86 -9.71 -7.67 -6.66
CA PHE A 86 -11.18 -7.64 -6.58
C PHE A 86 -11.80 -8.98 -7.00
N GLY A 87 -12.79 -9.43 -6.24
CA GLY A 87 -13.49 -10.71 -6.48
C GLY A 87 -12.76 -11.94 -5.94
N SER A 88 -11.54 -11.80 -5.41
CA SER A 88 -10.74 -12.94 -4.93
C SER A 88 -10.87 -13.24 -3.43
N TYR A 89 -11.53 -12.36 -2.64
CA TYR A 89 -11.63 -12.51 -1.18
C TYR A 89 -12.96 -12.06 -0.58
N GLN A 90 -13.80 -11.32 -1.34
CA GLN A 90 -15.00 -10.69 -0.81
C GLN A 90 -16.17 -11.67 -0.61
N GLN A 91 -16.16 -12.83 -1.27
CA GLN A 91 -17.26 -13.79 -1.21
C GLN A 91 -17.40 -14.43 0.17
N ASN A 92 -16.30 -14.93 0.71
CA ASN A 92 -16.18 -15.53 2.03
C ASN A 92 -14.71 -15.71 2.45
N ARG A 93 -14.48 -15.99 3.73
CA ARG A 93 -13.14 -16.15 4.30
C ARG A 93 -12.36 -17.35 3.74
N GLU A 94 -13.05 -18.43 3.32
CA GLU A 94 -12.43 -19.60 2.69
C GLU A 94 -11.88 -19.29 1.30
N GLN A 95 -12.59 -18.44 0.53
CA GLN A 95 -12.08 -17.90 -0.73
C GLN A 95 -10.83 -17.05 -0.47
N ALA A 96 -10.91 -16.13 0.50
CA ALA A 96 -9.78 -15.30 0.89
C ALA A 96 -8.54 -16.13 1.26
N LEU A 97 -8.72 -17.20 2.04
CA LEU A 97 -7.63 -18.11 2.41
C LEU A 97 -7.00 -18.78 1.17
N ARG A 98 -7.83 -19.33 0.27
CA ARG A 98 -7.32 -19.94 -0.98
C ARG A 98 -6.51 -18.96 -1.82
N SER A 99 -6.96 -17.72 -1.92
CA SER A 99 -6.27 -16.67 -2.67
C SER A 99 -4.98 -16.23 -1.98
N ALA A 100 -5.02 -16.01 -0.67
CA ALA A 100 -3.86 -15.63 0.13
C ALA A 100 -2.76 -16.71 0.07
N VAL A 101 -3.09 -17.99 0.21
CA VAL A 101 -2.13 -19.10 0.10
C VAL A 101 -1.41 -19.08 -1.24
N ARG A 102 -2.10 -18.75 -2.35
CA ARG A 102 -1.47 -18.66 -3.66
C ARG A 102 -0.44 -17.53 -3.75
N LEU A 103 -0.73 -16.38 -3.15
CA LEU A 103 0.19 -15.25 -3.13
C LEU A 103 1.37 -15.50 -2.19
N MET A 104 1.13 -16.08 -1.01
CA MET A 104 2.20 -16.49 -0.09
C MET A 104 3.13 -17.52 -0.75
N ALA A 105 2.59 -18.53 -1.43
CA ALA A 105 3.37 -19.50 -2.20
C ALA A 105 4.12 -18.89 -3.40
N ALA A 106 3.70 -17.73 -3.89
CA ALA A 106 4.38 -16.97 -4.91
C ALA A 106 5.54 -16.10 -4.38
N GLY A 107 5.70 -16.01 -3.05
CA GLY A 107 6.79 -15.27 -2.40
C GLY A 107 6.33 -14.01 -1.65
N ALA A 108 5.03 -13.76 -1.51
CA ALA A 108 4.56 -12.71 -0.61
C ALA A 108 4.84 -13.09 0.85
N HIS A 109 5.13 -12.10 1.68
CA HIS A 109 5.26 -12.24 3.14
C HIS A 109 3.98 -11.82 3.86
N MET A 110 3.12 -11.06 3.20
CA MET A 110 1.86 -10.53 3.71
C MET A 110 0.89 -10.34 2.53
N VAL A 111 -0.41 -10.49 2.78
CA VAL A 111 -1.43 -10.12 1.79
C VAL A 111 -2.12 -8.82 2.20
N LYS A 112 -2.55 -8.00 1.22
CA LYS A 112 -3.36 -6.81 1.48
C LYS A 112 -4.79 -7.01 0.97
N LEU A 113 -5.75 -6.47 1.70
CA LEU A 113 -7.17 -6.45 1.32
C LEU A 113 -7.82 -5.11 1.71
N GLU A 114 -8.87 -4.75 0.98
CA GLU A 114 -9.62 -3.52 1.16
C GLU A 114 -10.92 -3.73 1.94
N GLY A 115 -11.23 -2.80 2.84
CA GLY A 115 -12.44 -2.74 3.62
C GLY A 115 -12.19 -2.81 5.13
N GLY A 116 -13.11 -2.19 5.88
CA GLY A 116 -13.07 -2.09 7.34
C GLY A 116 -13.79 -3.23 8.05
N THR A 117 -14.78 -2.88 8.87
CA THR A 117 -15.56 -3.79 9.72
C THR A 117 -16.03 -5.05 9.00
N VAL A 118 -16.47 -4.93 7.74
CA VAL A 118 -16.95 -6.07 6.94
C VAL A 118 -15.87 -7.11 6.65
N MET A 119 -14.58 -6.73 6.75
CA MET A 119 -13.44 -7.61 6.53
C MET A 119 -12.78 -8.10 7.82
N ALA A 120 -13.14 -7.57 8.99
CA ALA A 120 -12.50 -7.91 10.26
C ALA A 120 -12.53 -9.42 10.55
N GLU A 121 -13.63 -10.11 10.30
CA GLU A 121 -13.72 -11.58 10.46
C GLU A 121 -12.80 -12.33 9.48
N THR A 122 -12.70 -11.85 8.24
CA THR A 122 -11.79 -12.43 7.23
C THR A 122 -10.33 -12.22 7.63
N VAL A 123 -9.98 -11.03 8.11
CA VAL A 123 -8.62 -10.73 8.62
C VAL A 123 -8.27 -11.67 9.77
N ARG A 124 -9.12 -11.78 10.78
CA ARG A 124 -8.92 -12.69 11.93
C ARG A 124 -8.71 -14.13 11.47
N PHE A 125 -9.56 -14.58 10.55
CA PHE A 125 -9.50 -15.95 10.02
C PHE A 125 -8.17 -16.24 9.31
N LEU A 126 -7.62 -15.30 8.56
CA LEU A 126 -6.31 -15.43 7.89
C LEU A 126 -5.17 -15.42 8.90
N VAL A 127 -5.18 -14.45 9.83
CA VAL A 127 -4.13 -14.27 10.84
C VAL A 127 -4.02 -15.49 11.76
N GLU A 128 -5.15 -16.04 12.23
CA GLU A 128 -5.17 -17.27 13.03
C GLU A 128 -4.59 -18.51 12.31
N ARG A 129 -4.45 -18.43 10.97
CA ARG A 129 -3.84 -19.48 10.13
C ARG A 129 -2.43 -19.14 9.69
N GLY A 130 -1.82 -18.13 10.33
CA GLY A 130 -0.43 -17.75 10.10
C GLY A 130 -0.18 -16.89 8.86
N ILE A 131 -1.21 -16.27 8.30
CA ILE A 131 -1.07 -15.36 7.15
C ILE A 131 -1.13 -13.92 7.66
N PRO A 132 -0.02 -13.15 7.60
CA PRO A 132 -0.04 -11.73 7.94
C PRO A 132 -0.92 -10.95 6.96
N VAL A 133 -1.68 -9.99 7.49
CA VAL A 133 -2.63 -9.18 6.71
C VAL A 133 -2.35 -7.70 6.89
N CYS A 134 -2.31 -6.98 5.76
CA CYS A 134 -2.37 -5.53 5.67
C CYS A 134 -3.82 -5.12 5.37
N GLY A 135 -4.41 -4.29 6.19
CA GLY A 135 -5.69 -3.65 5.89
C GLY A 135 -5.52 -2.47 4.94
N HIS A 136 -6.61 -2.01 4.33
CA HIS A 136 -6.62 -0.81 3.50
C HIS A 136 -7.92 -0.04 3.70
N LEU A 137 -7.82 1.20 4.21
CA LEU A 137 -8.94 2.09 4.52
C LEU A 137 -8.78 3.44 3.81
N GLY A 138 -9.87 4.20 3.81
CA GLY A 138 -9.98 5.47 3.11
C GLY A 138 -10.54 5.28 1.71
N LEU A 139 -9.88 5.81 0.70
CA LEU A 139 -10.18 5.44 -0.68
C LEU A 139 -9.73 4.01 -0.91
N THR A 140 -10.66 3.17 -1.31
CA THR A 140 -10.43 1.77 -1.68
C THR A 140 -10.68 1.63 -3.18
N PRO A 141 -9.64 1.54 -4.04
CA PRO A 141 -9.77 1.51 -5.50
C PRO A 141 -10.69 0.40 -6.02
N GLN A 142 -10.74 -0.73 -5.34
CA GLN A 142 -11.64 -1.83 -5.69
C GLN A 142 -13.13 -1.49 -5.48
N SER A 143 -13.42 -0.48 -4.66
CA SER A 143 -14.78 0.04 -4.42
C SER A 143 -15.09 1.33 -5.20
N VAL A 144 -14.29 1.67 -6.22
CA VAL A 144 -14.35 2.95 -6.94
C VAL A 144 -15.74 3.31 -7.47
N HIS A 145 -16.50 2.32 -7.92
CA HIS A 145 -17.87 2.54 -8.40
C HIS A 145 -18.85 2.86 -7.27
N GLN A 146 -18.71 2.22 -6.12
CA GLN A 146 -19.51 2.49 -4.93
C GLN A 146 -19.19 3.86 -4.33
N LEU A 147 -17.91 4.25 -4.35
CA LEU A 147 -17.43 5.53 -3.81
C LEU A 147 -17.69 6.72 -4.76
N GLY A 148 -18.13 6.45 -6.00
CA GLY A 148 -18.39 7.49 -7.00
C GLY A 148 -17.12 8.13 -7.55
N GLY A 149 -16.03 7.37 -7.67
CA GLY A 149 -14.74 7.77 -8.21
C GLY A 149 -13.65 7.93 -7.14
N TYR A 150 -12.48 8.41 -7.58
CA TYR A 150 -11.31 8.65 -6.72
C TYR A 150 -11.50 9.94 -5.92
N ARG A 151 -12.02 9.83 -4.70
CA ARG A 151 -12.35 10.97 -3.84
C ARG A 151 -11.81 10.76 -2.44
N VAL A 152 -11.41 11.88 -1.78
CA VAL A 152 -11.00 11.89 -0.37
C VAL A 152 -12.15 11.39 0.50
N GLN A 153 -11.86 10.40 1.32
CA GLN A 153 -12.78 9.78 2.28
C GLN A 153 -12.62 10.37 3.68
N GLY A 154 -13.56 10.12 4.58
CA GLY A 154 -13.45 10.56 5.98
C GLY A 154 -13.61 12.06 6.22
N LYS A 155 -14.19 12.83 5.27
CA LYS A 155 -14.34 14.30 5.42
C LYS A 155 -15.40 14.74 6.43
N SER A 156 -16.47 14.00 6.58
CA SER A 156 -17.48 14.30 7.60
C SER A 156 -17.11 13.66 8.92
N GLU A 157 -17.55 14.25 10.02
CA GLU A 157 -17.31 13.72 11.37
C GLU A 157 -17.80 12.28 11.52
N GLN A 158 -18.95 11.97 10.94
CA GLN A 158 -19.50 10.60 10.94
C GLN A 158 -18.60 9.63 10.16
N ALA A 159 -18.14 10.02 8.97
CA ALA A 159 -17.24 9.19 8.15
C ALA A 159 -15.87 9.02 8.80
N ALA A 160 -15.36 10.05 9.47
CA ALA A 160 -14.11 9.98 10.23
C ALA A 160 -14.23 9.00 11.40
N ARG A 161 -15.29 9.09 12.21
CA ARG A 161 -15.55 8.13 13.30
C ARG A 161 -15.69 6.69 12.81
N HIS A 162 -16.36 6.50 11.67
CA HIS A 162 -16.51 5.17 11.08
C HIS A 162 -15.15 4.59 10.66
N LEU A 163 -14.30 5.38 9.99
CA LEU A 163 -12.98 4.96 9.55
C LEU A 163 -12.07 4.64 10.74
N LEU A 164 -12.10 5.44 11.80
CA LEU A 164 -11.36 5.16 13.03
C LEU A 164 -11.82 3.86 13.69
N THR A 165 -13.13 3.62 13.75
CA THR A 165 -13.69 2.36 14.25
C THR A 165 -13.24 1.17 13.40
N ASP A 166 -13.26 1.29 12.07
CA ASP A 166 -12.77 0.27 11.15
C ASP A 166 -11.30 -0.07 11.39
N ALA A 167 -10.45 0.93 11.60
CA ALA A 167 -9.03 0.73 11.88
C ALA A 167 -8.78 -0.05 13.19
N ILE A 168 -9.51 0.32 14.25
CA ILE A 168 -9.44 -0.37 15.55
C ILE A 168 -9.89 -1.83 15.41
N LEU A 169 -11.01 -2.10 14.73
CA LEU A 169 -11.51 -3.45 14.53
C LEU A 169 -10.57 -4.33 13.68
N LEU A 170 -9.89 -3.74 12.69
CA LEU A 170 -8.86 -4.45 11.93
C LEU A 170 -7.63 -4.78 12.80
N ALA A 171 -7.22 -3.85 13.67
CA ALA A 171 -6.14 -4.09 14.62
C ALA A 171 -6.51 -5.21 15.61
N GLU A 172 -7.72 -5.19 16.19
CA GLU A 172 -8.25 -6.22 17.07
C GLU A 172 -8.41 -7.60 16.38
N ALA A 173 -8.62 -7.58 15.06
CA ALA A 173 -8.63 -8.78 14.23
C ALA A 173 -7.23 -9.34 13.97
N GLY A 174 -6.16 -8.62 14.33
CA GLY A 174 -4.76 -9.02 14.19
C GLY A 174 -4.08 -8.55 12.91
N ALA A 175 -4.65 -7.56 12.20
CA ALA A 175 -3.94 -6.94 11.08
C ALA A 175 -2.56 -6.45 11.54
N SER A 176 -1.55 -6.66 10.71
CA SER A 176 -0.15 -6.36 11.03
C SER A 176 0.37 -5.09 10.36
N MET A 177 -0.44 -4.46 9.52
CA MET A 177 -0.16 -3.19 8.83
C MET A 177 -1.49 -2.61 8.32
N LEU A 178 -1.53 -1.29 8.13
CA LEU A 178 -2.70 -0.61 7.60
C LEU A 178 -2.30 0.46 6.58
N VAL A 179 -2.81 0.37 5.35
CA VAL A 179 -2.73 1.45 4.37
C VAL A 179 -3.89 2.42 4.60
N LEU A 180 -3.56 3.72 4.61
CA LEU A 180 -4.51 4.83 4.69
C LEU A 180 -4.40 5.65 3.40
N GLU A 181 -5.45 5.62 2.56
CA GLU A 181 -5.42 6.28 1.27
C GLU A 181 -6.44 7.43 1.18
N MET A 182 -5.96 8.58 0.72
CA MET A 182 -6.77 9.76 0.41
C MET A 182 -7.78 10.09 1.52
N ILE A 183 -7.27 10.33 2.73
CA ILE A 183 -8.03 10.79 3.89
C ILE A 183 -7.42 12.10 4.43
N PRO A 184 -8.16 12.91 5.20
CA PRO A 184 -7.60 14.10 5.86
C PRO A 184 -6.41 13.73 6.75
N ALA A 185 -5.33 14.51 6.68
CA ALA A 185 -4.10 14.28 7.45
C ALA A 185 -4.35 14.18 8.95
N GLN A 186 -5.25 15.02 9.48
CA GLN A 186 -5.64 14.96 10.89
C GLN A 186 -6.29 13.62 11.27
N LEU A 187 -7.17 13.07 10.40
CA LEU A 187 -7.77 11.76 10.63
C LEU A 187 -6.74 10.63 10.56
N ALA A 188 -5.79 10.72 9.63
CA ALA A 188 -4.71 9.74 9.52
C ALA A 188 -3.84 9.71 10.79
N ARG A 189 -3.55 10.88 11.36
CA ARG A 189 -2.86 11.01 12.65
C ARG A 189 -3.65 10.34 13.77
N GLU A 190 -4.95 10.64 13.90
CA GLU A 190 -5.83 10.04 14.93
C GLU A 190 -5.86 8.51 14.81
N VAL A 191 -5.92 7.97 13.57
CA VAL A 191 -5.85 6.52 13.34
C VAL A 191 -4.50 5.97 13.76
N THR A 192 -3.39 6.62 13.37
CA THR A 192 -2.03 6.17 13.70
C THR A 192 -1.79 6.14 15.21
N GLU A 193 -2.31 7.12 15.94
CA GLU A 193 -2.22 7.16 17.40
C GLU A 193 -3.12 6.10 18.09
N ALA A 194 -4.19 5.65 17.42
CA ALA A 194 -5.17 4.71 17.99
C ALA A 194 -4.82 3.24 17.78
N VAL A 195 -3.94 2.89 16.83
CA VAL A 195 -3.57 1.50 16.53
C VAL A 195 -2.09 1.25 16.77
N ALA A 196 -1.75 0.01 17.18
CA ALA A 196 -0.36 -0.37 17.42
C ALA A 196 0.38 -0.86 16.17
N MET A 197 -0.36 -1.26 15.12
CA MET A 197 0.23 -1.74 13.88
C MET A 197 0.74 -0.57 13.03
N PRO A 198 1.83 -0.73 12.25
CA PRO A 198 2.32 0.28 11.33
C PRO A 198 1.25 0.81 10.37
N THR A 199 1.12 2.13 10.26
CA THR A 199 0.24 2.81 9.29
C THR A 199 1.05 3.34 8.13
N ILE A 200 0.60 3.09 6.90
CA ILE A 200 1.27 3.51 5.66
C ILE A 200 0.35 4.45 4.89
N GLY A 201 0.76 5.71 4.77
CA GLY A 201 -0.03 6.75 4.12
C GLY A 201 0.19 6.83 2.61
N ILE A 202 -0.87 7.15 1.89
CA ILE A 202 -0.84 7.63 0.51
C ILE A 202 -1.91 8.71 0.35
N GLY A 203 -1.49 9.98 0.23
CA GLY A 203 -2.43 11.09 0.32
C GLY A 203 -3.15 11.17 1.67
N ALA A 204 -2.43 10.89 2.76
CA ALA A 204 -2.96 10.85 4.13
C ALA A 204 -2.11 11.68 5.11
N GLY A 205 -1.20 12.50 4.60
CA GLY A 205 -0.32 13.32 5.43
C GLY A 205 0.91 12.59 5.95
N ALA A 206 1.78 13.32 6.66
CA ALA A 206 3.11 12.86 7.07
C ALA A 206 3.09 12.11 8.43
N ASP A 207 1.99 12.10 9.16
CA ASP A 207 1.93 11.54 10.52
C ASP A 207 1.85 10.01 10.55
N CYS A 208 1.51 9.35 9.44
CA CYS A 208 1.60 7.89 9.33
C CYS A 208 3.02 7.38 9.56
N ASP A 209 3.17 6.14 9.99
CA ASP A 209 4.47 5.49 10.27
C ASP A 209 5.31 5.23 9.02
N GLY A 210 4.69 5.24 7.86
CA GLY A 210 5.36 5.13 6.57
C GLY A 210 4.56 5.75 5.44
N GLN A 211 5.13 5.72 4.24
CA GLN A 211 4.49 6.25 3.03
C GLN A 211 4.62 5.24 1.89
N VAL A 212 3.59 5.17 1.05
CA VAL A 212 3.64 4.43 -0.21
C VAL A 212 3.33 5.32 -1.39
N LEU A 213 4.01 5.12 -2.51
CA LEU A 213 3.65 5.65 -3.83
C LEU A 213 3.61 4.53 -4.85
N VAL A 214 2.80 4.72 -5.89
CA VAL A 214 2.90 3.91 -7.10
C VAL A 214 4.20 4.28 -7.81
N LEU A 215 5.07 3.28 -8.05
CA LEU A 215 6.40 3.48 -8.63
C LEU A 215 6.36 4.28 -9.95
N HIS A 216 5.40 3.94 -10.82
CA HIS A 216 5.25 4.59 -12.12
C HIS A 216 4.81 6.05 -12.01
N ASP A 217 4.04 6.39 -10.97
CA ASP A 217 3.65 7.78 -10.69
C ASP A 217 4.84 8.58 -10.19
N MET A 218 5.58 8.06 -9.21
CA MET A 218 6.74 8.77 -8.64
C MET A 218 7.90 8.95 -9.64
N LEU A 219 7.98 8.10 -10.65
CA LEU A 219 8.93 8.21 -11.75
C LEU A 219 8.40 9.10 -12.91
N GLY A 220 7.14 9.55 -12.85
CA GLY A 220 6.51 10.32 -13.92
C GLY A 220 6.32 9.55 -15.22
N ILE A 221 6.23 8.21 -15.15
CA ILE A 221 6.04 7.34 -16.32
C ILE A 221 4.56 7.21 -16.65
N TYR A 222 3.72 6.98 -15.62
CA TYR A 222 2.27 6.83 -15.82
C TYR A 222 1.65 8.16 -16.25
N GLY A 223 0.88 8.11 -17.32
CA GLY A 223 0.21 9.29 -17.87
C GLY A 223 1.11 10.25 -18.67
N ALA A 224 2.43 10.04 -18.71
CA ALA A 224 3.38 10.94 -19.40
C ALA A 224 3.06 11.19 -20.89
N GLN A 225 2.35 10.27 -21.53
CA GLN A 225 1.97 10.40 -22.96
C GLN A 225 0.56 11.01 -23.17
N ARG A 226 -0.15 11.35 -22.09
CA ARG A 226 -1.50 11.91 -22.14
C ARG A 226 -1.43 13.41 -21.88
N ALA A 227 -1.76 14.23 -22.86
CA ALA A 227 -1.70 15.70 -22.75
C ALA A 227 -2.62 16.28 -21.65
N ASP A 228 -3.68 15.55 -21.31
CA ASP A 228 -4.69 15.92 -20.30
C ASP A 228 -4.46 15.24 -18.93
N TYR A 229 -3.43 14.41 -18.80
CA TYR A 229 -3.15 13.73 -17.53
C TYR A 229 -2.66 14.71 -16.47
N LYS A 230 -3.32 14.69 -15.34
CA LYS A 230 -2.88 15.37 -14.13
C LYS A 230 -2.59 14.33 -13.08
N ALA A 231 -1.35 14.28 -12.63
CA ALA A 231 -0.98 13.42 -11.51
C ALA A 231 -1.85 13.75 -10.28
N PRO A 232 -2.25 12.74 -9.50
CA PRO A 232 -2.92 12.99 -8.23
C PRO A 232 -2.11 13.94 -7.33
N ARG A 233 -2.80 14.76 -6.54
CA ARG A 233 -2.18 15.77 -5.67
C ARG A 233 -1.09 15.20 -4.75
N PHE A 234 -1.26 13.99 -4.28
CA PHE A 234 -0.32 13.32 -3.37
C PHE A 234 0.94 12.78 -4.06
N VAL A 235 1.02 12.82 -5.39
CA VAL A 235 2.18 12.34 -6.15
C VAL A 235 3.22 13.44 -6.30
N ARG A 236 4.46 13.15 -5.91
CA ARG A 236 5.65 13.91 -6.29
C ARG A 236 6.45 13.11 -7.32
N ASN A 237 6.82 13.77 -8.41
CA ASN A 237 7.72 13.19 -9.42
C ASN A 237 9.18 13.37 -8.95
N PHE A 238 9.79 12.28 -8.45
CA PHE A 238 11.16 12.28 -7.94
C PHE A 238 12.23 12.19 -9.06
N MET A 239 11.81 11.96 -10.32
CA MET A 239 12.74 12.02 -11.46
C MET A 239 13.15 13.46 -11.81
N GLN A 240 12.38 14.48 -11.41
CA GLN A 240 12.69 15.87 -11.72
C GLN A 240 14.04 16.32 -11.15
N ASP A 241 14.41 15.77 -9.98
CA ASP A 241 15.62 16.12 -9.24
C ASP A 241 16.63 14.95 -9.20
N ALA A 242 16.54 14.00 -10.15
CA ALA A 242 17.37 12.80 -10.15
C ALA A 242 18.08 12.58 -11.49
N SER A 243 19.29 12.08 -11.45
CA SER A 243 20.10 11.72 -12.63
C SER A 243 19.82 10.30 -13.15
N SER A 244 19.12 9.47 -12.37
CA SER A 244 18.78 8.10 -12.71
C SER A 244 17.53 7.63 -11.92
N ILE A 245 16.91 6.54 -12.37
CA ILE A 245 15.80 5.89 -11.65
C ILE A 245 16.22 5.51 -10.23
N GLN A 246 17.42 4.92 -10.07
CA GLN A 246 17.92 4.56 -8.75
C GLN A 246 18.05 5.78 -7.84
N GLN A 247 18.58 6.90 -8.36
CA GLN A 247 18.66 8.13 -7.58
C GLN A 247 17.29 8.68 -7.18
N ALA A 248 16.29 8.61 -8.08
CA ALA A 248 14.92 9.01 -7.77
C ALA A 248 14.34 8.21 -6.61
N ILE A 249 14.56 6.88 -6.60
CA ILE A 249 14.10 6.01 -5.52
C ILE A 249 14.84 6.32 -4.21
N VAL A 250 16.17 6.54 -4.26
CA VAL A 250 16.95 6.97 -3.08
C VAL A 250 16.40 8.28 -2.52
N ASN A 251 16.13 9.27 -3.38
CA ASN A 251 15.58 10.57 -2.98
C ASN A 251 14.21 10.40 -2.31
N TYR A 252 13.35 9.52 -2.84
CA TYR A 252 12.07 9.18 -2.22
C TYR A 252 12.24 8.58 -0.82
N VAL A 253 13.08 7.55 -0.70
CA VAL A 253 13.36 6.90 0.59
C VAL A 253 13.85 7.91 1.63
N GLN A 254 14.81 8.75 1.25
CA GLN A 254 15.34 9.78 2.14
C GLN A 254 14.30 10.83 2.54
N ALA A 255 13.47 11.28 1.60
CA ALA A 255 12.41 12.24 1.87
C ALA A 255 11.37 11.67 2.86
N VAL A 256 10.99 10.39 2.72
CA VAL A 256 10.11 9.70 3.67
C VAL A 256 10.78 9.61 5.05
N LYS A 257 12.04 9.15 5.11
CA LYS A 257 12.79 8.99 6.37
C LYS A 257 12.96 10.30 7.16
N ARG A 258 13.10 11.42 6.45
CA ARG A 258 13.26 12.74 7.06
C ARG A 258 11.94 13.44 7.35
N GLY A 259 10.79 12.85 6.98
CA GLY A 259 9.49 13.50 7.07
C GLY A 259 9.32 14.69 6.11
N GLU A 260 10.11 14.75 5.04
CA GLU A 260 10.05 15.78 3.99
C GLU A 260 9.00 15.43 2.92
N PHE A 261 8.58 14.17 2.85
CA PHE A 261 7.49 13.68 2.01
C PHE A 261 6.53 12.80 2.84
N PRO A 262 5.20 13.04 2.71
CA PRO A 262 4.56 14.09 1.92
C PRO A 262 4.68 15.47 2.58
N ALA A 263 4.86 16.51 1.77
CA ALA A 263 4.70 17.89 2.21
C ALA A 263 3.21 18.28 2.29
N ALA A 264 2.90 19.47 2.85
CA ALA A 264 1.52 19.95 2.99
C ALA A 264 0.75 19.99 1.65
N GLU A 265 1.43 20.30 0.56
CA GLU A 265 0.86 20.32 -0.79
C GLU A 265 0.43 18.93 -1.30
N HIS A 266 1.00 17.86 -0.76
CA HIS A 266 0.69 16.47 -1.09
C HIS A 266 -0.38 15.84 -0.19
N SER A 267 -0.93 16.60 0.77
CA SER A 267 -1.86 16.12 1.81
C SER A 267 -3.26 16.71 1.63
N PHE A 268 -4.27 16.11 2.26
CA PHE A 268 -5.66 16.57 2.24
C PHE A 268 -6.14 17.02 3.60
#